data_ba0a5623c504187fb0592cbc327431cd
#
_entry.id   ba0a5623c504187fb0592cbc327431cd
#
_cell.length_a   1.000
_cell.length_b   1.000
_cell.length_c   1.000
_cell.angle_alpha   90.00
_cell.angle_beta   90.00
_cell.angle_gamma   90.00
#
_symmetry.space_group_name_H-M   'P 1'
#
loop_
_entity.id
_entity.type
_entity.pdbx_description
1 polymer ?
#
loop_
_entity_poly.entity_id
_entity_poly.type
_entity_poly.pdbx_seq_one_letter_code
_entity_poly.pdbx_strand_id
1 'polypeptide(L)'
;MKYDFTTILDRRGKDAVAVENIPIPGAQIRERFSRLPMWVADMNFATAPSITQAMSERIAHPVFGYFPMRDEYYDSIIRWQRERNGITGLTKECIGYENGVLGGVVSAMHVLAEDGAKVLLHSPTYIGFTGCLTNNGYSIVHSPLKKDEQGIWRMDYEDMDKKLKENKIHVAIFCSPHNPCGRVWERWEIEKAMEVYRENDCYVISDEIWSDLTLEAVSYTHLSQARAATSG
;
A
#
# COMPACT_ATOMS: atom_id res chain seq x y z
N MET A 1 -5.41 -24.62 -15.66
CA MET A 1 -5.25 -23.73 -16.84
C MET A 1 -3.90 -23.04 -16.68
N LYS A 2 -3.06 -23.00 -17.73
CA LYS A 2 -1.78 -22.30 -17.66
C LYS A 2 -2.02 -20.84 -18.11
N TYR A 3 -1.73 -19.88 -17.24
CA TYR A 3 -1.85 -18.47 -17.56
C TYR A 3 -0.66 -18.00 -18.41
N ASP A 4 -0.90 -17.05 -19.31
CA ASP A 4 0.15 -16.41 -20.10
C ASP A 4 0.57 -15.10 -19.43
N PHE A 5 1.73 -15.11 -18.78
CA PHE A 5 2.36 -13.92 -18.18
C PHE A 5 3.64 -13.52 -18.93
N THR A 6 3.81 -13.99 -20.16
CA THR A 6 5.00 -13.73 -20.99
C THR A 6 4.70 -12.86 -22.19
N THR A 7 3.48 -12.93 -22.74
CA THR A 7 3.06 -12.11 -23.86
C THR A 7 2.80 -10.68 -23.40
N ILE A 8 3.55 -9.74 -23.95
CA ILE A 8 3.38 -8.30 -23.71
C ILE A 8 2.30 -7.78 -24.66
N LEU A 9 1.23 -7.24 -24.11
CA LEU A 9 0.14 -6.65 -24.89
C LEU A 9 0.46 -5.19 -25.25
N ASP A 10 0.14 -4.80 -26.48
CA ASP A 10 0.19 -3.39 -26.89
C ASP A 10 -0.97 -2.62 -26.22
N ARG A 11 -0.62 -1.67 -25.39
CA ARG A 11 -1.58 -0.86 -24.61
C ARG A 11 -1.74 0.56 -25.15
N ARG A 12 -1.15 0.89 -26.32
CA ARG A 12 -1.33 2.20 -26.95
C ARG A 12 -2.76 2.38 -27.41
N GLY A 13 -3.34 3.56 -27.15
CA GLY A 13 -4.75 3.84 -27.44
C GLY A 13 -5.72 3.01 -26.58
N LYS A 14 -5.30 2.59 -25.39
CA LYS A 14 -6.10 1.82 -24.41
C LYS A 14 -6.13 2.50 -23.05
N ASP A 15 -6.00 3.82 -23.01
CA ASP A 15 -6.03 4.66 -21.80
C ASP A 15 -4.97 4.23 -20.75
N ALA A 16 -3.85 3.70 -21.22
CA ALA A 16 -2.79 3.21 -20.36
C ALA A 16 -1.82 4.34 -19.98
N VAL A 17 -2.04 4.95 -18.83
CA VAL A 17 -1.22 6.07 -18.30
C VAL A 17 0.27 5.77 -18.35
N ALA A 18 0.65 4.54 -18.00
CA ALA A 18 2.06 4.13 -18.03
C ALA A 18 2.71 4.23 -19.41
N VAL A 19 1.95 4.01 -20.48
CA VAL A 19 2.42 3.93 -21.86
C VAL A 19 2.25 5.26 -22.60
N GLU A 20 1.17 5.97 -22.32
CA GLU A 20 0.78 7.18 -23.06
C GLU A 20 1.38 8.45 -22.47
N ASN A 21 1.64 8.47 -21.16
CA ASN A 21 2.19 9.62 -20.48
C ASN A 21 3.69 9.47 -20.20
N ILE A 22 4.39 10.60 -20.27
CA ILE A 22 5.76 10.73 -19.78
C ILE A 22 5.68 11.57 -18.48
N PRO A 23 6.16 11.04 -17.33
CA PRO A 23 6.01 11.71 -16.04
C PRO A 23 6.90 12.96 -15.88
N ILE A 24 7.66 13.34 -16.91
CA ILE A 24 8.54 14.51 -16.92
C ILE A 24 7.99 15.49 -17.95
N PRO A 25 7.48 16.67 -17.53
CA PRO A 25 6.97 17.68 -18.46
C PRO A 25 8.02 18.09 -19.50
N GLY A 26 7.62 18.12 -20.77
CA GLY A 26 8.49 18.50 -21.89
C GLY A 26 9.51 17.44 -22.34
N ALA A 27 9.58 16.31 -21.67
CA ALA A 27 10.44 15.21 -22.09
C ALA A 27 9.93 14.56 -23.38
N GLN A 28 10.86 14.19 -24.27
CA GLN A 28 10.57 13.47 -25.49
C GLN A 28 11.30 12.13 -25.50
N ILE A 29 10.60 11.09 -25.92
CA ILE A 29 11.21 9.77 -26.11
C ILE A 29 12.01 9.81 -27.43
N ARG A 30 13.32 9.54 -27.35
CA ARG A 30 14.16 9.42 -28.54
C ARG A 30 13.83 8.12 -29.26
N GLU A 31 13.71 8.16 -30.58
CA GLU A 31 13.33 7.02 -31.44
C GLU A 31 14.15 5.74 -31.21
N ARG A 32 15.42 5.89 -30.86
CA ARG A 32 16.34 4.77 -30.62
C ARG A 32 16.12 4.02 -29.31
N PHE A 33 15.25 4.51 -28.44
CA PHE A 33 14.96 3.87 -27.15
C PHE A 33 13.59 3.18 -27.19
N SER A 34 13.51 2.01 -26.59
CA SER A 34 12.23 1.34 -26.36
C SER A 34 11.38 2.15 -25.38
N ARG A 35 10.07 2.18 -25.63
CA ARG A 35 9.09 2.82 -24.76
C ARG A 35 8.68 1.87 -23.65
N LEU A 36 9.61 1.42 -22.81
CA LEU A 36 9.32 0.59 -21.65
C LEU A 36 9.00 1.49 -20.44
N PRO A 37 7.75 1.55 -20.00
CA PRO A 37 7.41 2.33 -18.81
C PRO A 37 7.94 1.63 -17.56
N MET A 38 8.62 2.38 -16.69
CA MET A 38 9.17 1.89 -15.43
C MET A 38 8.80 2.80 -14.24
N TRP A 39 7.77 3.63 -14.40
CA TRP A 39 7.39 4.64 -13.42
C TRP A 39 6.03 4.40 -12.76
N VAL A 40 5.20 3.58 -13.38
CA VAL A 40 3.92 3.13 -12.82
C VAL A 40 3.98 1.62 -12.63
N ALA A 41 3.53 1.16 -11.48
CA ALA A 41 3.42 -0.25 -11.16
C ALA A 41 2.20 -0.86 -11.88
N ASP A 42 2.38 -1.10 -13.17
CA ASP A 42 1.33 -1.56 -14.06
C ASP A 42 1.87 -2.69 -14.95
N MET A 43 1.06 -3.71 -15.17
CA MET A 43 1.49 -4.92 -15.87
C MET A 43 1.07 -4.90 -17.33
N ASN A 44 1.94 -5.40 -18.22
CA ASN A 44 1.71 -5.43 -19.66
C ASN A 44 1.27 -6.80 -20.22
N PHE A 45 1.05 -7.78 -19.35
CA PHE A 45 0.50 -9.08 -19.75
C PHE A 45 -0.98 -9.19 -19.34
N ALA A 46 -1.66 -10.16 -19.94
CA ALA A 46 -3.10 -10.34 -19.77
C ALA A 46 -3.49 -10.64 -18.31
N THR A 47 -4.61 -10.07 -17.88
CA THR A 47 -5.30 -10.49 -16.65
C THR A 47 -5.73 -11.95 -16.74
N ALA A 48 -5.76 -12.64 -15.61
CA ALA A 48 -6.17 -14.05 -15.55
C ALA A 48 -7.55 -14.25 -16.23
N PRO A 49 -7.68 -15.24 -17.13
CA PRO A 49 -8.92 -15.44 -17.90
C PRO A 49 -10.17 -15.63 -17.06
N SER A 50 -10.06 -16.20 -15.86
CA SER A 50 -11.18 -16.35 -14.93
C SER A 50 -11.78 -15.01 -14.49
N ILE A 51 -10.94 -13.97 -14.38
CA ILE A 51 -11.41 -12.62 -14.00
C ILE A 51 -12.20 -11.99 -15.16
N THR A 52 -11.62 -12.01 -16.36
CA THR A 52 -12.29 -11.44 -17.54
C THR A 52 -13.56 -12.19 -17.90
N GLN A 53 -13.60 -13.51 -17.70
CA GLN A 53 -14.80 -14.32 -17.88
C GLN A 53 -15.90 -13.89 -16.88
N ALA A 54 -15.61 -13.80 -15.60
CA ALA A 54 -16.58 -13.40 -14.58
C ALA A 54 -17.14 -11.97 -14.85
N MET A 55 -16.27 -11.06 -15.31
CA MET A 55 -16.69 -9.72 -15.72
C MET A 55 -17.64 -9.78 -16.93
N SER A 56 -17.33 -10.58 -17.94
CA SER A 56 -18.17 -10.73 -19.14
C SER A 56 -19.54 -11.33 -18.81
N GLU A 57 -19.58 -12.33 -17.95
CA GLU A 57 -20.85 -12.93 -17.46
C GLU A 57 -21.69 -11.89 -16.71
N ARG A 58 -21.06 -11.03 -15.89
CA ARG A 58 -21.77 -9.96 -15.18
C ARG A 58 -22.30 -8.90 -16.15
N ILE A 59 -21.53 -8.52 -17.17
CA ILE A 59 -21.90 -7.53 -18.17
C ILE A 59 -23.04 -8.06 -19.07
N ALA A 60 -23.10 -9.36 -19.33
CA ALA A 60 -24.17 -9.98 -20.10
C ALA A 60 -25.59 -9.76 -19.49
N HIS A 61 -25.65 -9.44 -18.19
CA HIS A 61 -26.88 -8.96 -17.55
C HIS A 61 -26.81 -7.42 -17.42
N PRO A 62 -27.33 -6.65 -18.34
CA PRO A 62 -27.04 -5.22 -18.52
C PRO A 62 -27.81 -4.30 -17.56
N VAL A 63 -28.27 -4.79 -16.44
CA VAL A 63 -28.90 -3.99 -15.39
C VAL A 63 -27.94 -3.85 -14.22
N PHE A 64 -27.51 -2.61 -13.95
CA PHE A 64 -26.59 -2.25 -12.89
C PHE A 64 -27.31 -1.36 -11.88
N GLY A 65 -27.37 -1.79 -10.65
CA GLY A 65 -28.07 -1.09 -9.57
C GLY A 65 -27.35 -1.30 -8.25
N TYR A 66 -28.02 -0.97 -7.16
CA TYR A 66 -27.50 -1.22 -5.81
C TYR A 66 -27.37 -2.73 -5.58
N PHE A 67 -26.26 -3.12 -4.96
CA PHE A 67 -26.01 -4.51 -4.58
C PHE A 67 -25.37 -4.58 -3.19
N PRO A 68 -25.70 -5.59 -2.39
CA PRO A 68 -25.00 -5.83 -1.14
C PRO A 68 -23.64 -6.46 -1.43
N MET A 69 -22.68 -6.25 -0.55
CA MET A 69 -21.45 -7.04 -0.56
C MET A 69 -21.79 -8.48 -0.20
N ARG A 70 -21.36 -9.41 -1.06
CA ARG A 70 -21.62 -10.84 -0.90
C ARG A 70 -20.65 -11.47 0.09
N ASP A 71 -21.08 -12.54 0.75
CA ASP A 71 -20.23 -13.28 1.68
C ASP A 71 -18.98 -13.84 0.97
N GLU A 72 -19.07 -14.25 -0.30
CA GLU A 72 -17.92 -14.73 -1.07
C GLU A 72 -16.78 -13.70 -1.20
N TYR A 73 -17.11 -12.40 -1.18
CA TYR A 73 -16.11 -11.33 -1.14
C TYR A 73 -15.28 -11.41 0.15
N TYR A 74 -15.96 -11.44 1.28
CA TYR A 74 -15.31 -11.53 2.59
C TYR A 74 -14.55 -12.84 2.77
N ASP A 75 -15.17 -13.96 2.39
CA ASP A 75 -14.59 -15.30 2.48
C ASP A 75 -13.30 -15.41 1.66
N SER A 76 -13.25 -14.79 0.48
CA SER A 76 -12.05 -14.78 -0.36
C SER A 76 -10.89 -14.03 0.28
N ILE A 77 -11.15 -12.90 0.94
CA ILE A 77 -10.15 -12.11 1.67
C ILE A 77 -9.66 -12.88 2.90
N ILE A 78 -10.59 -13.41 3.72
CA ILE A 78 -10.27 -14.18 4.92
C ILE A 78 -9.42 -15.41 4.54
N ARG A 79 -9.81 -16.12 3.49
CA ARG A 79 -9.06 -17.27 2.98
C ARG A 79 -7.67 -16.87 2.54
N TRP A 80 -7.52 -15.79 1.76
CA TRP A 80 -6.23 -15.29 1.30
C TRP A 80 -5.29 -14.97 2.47
N GLN A 81 -5.78 -14.22 3.44
CA GLN A 81 -5.01 -13.83 4.61
C GLN A 81 -4.59 -15.05 5.45
N ARG A 82 -5.48 -16.04 5.59
CA ARG A 82 -5.17 -17.26 6.30
C ARG A 82 -4.14 -18.14 5.56
N GLU A 83 -4.35 -18.38 4.27
CA GLU A 83 -3.54 -19.32 3.49
C GLU A 83 -2.19 -18.74 3.07
N ARG A 84 -2.12 -17.46 2.76
CA ARG A 84 -0.89 -16.80 2.31
C ARG A 84 -0.09 -16.19 3.47
N ASN A 85 -0.78 -15.61 4.42
CA ASN A 85 -0.15 -14.77 5.45
C ASN A 85 -0.26 -15.37 6.87
N GLY A 86 -0.91 -16.52 7.02
CA GLY A 86 -1.06 -17.19 8.32
C GLY A 86 -1.93 -16.45 9.33
N ILE A 87 -2.71 -15.45 8.88
CA ILE A 87 -3.56 -14.63 9.75
C ILE A 87 -4.82 -15.41 10.10
N THR A 88 -5.01 -15.65 11.39
CA THR A 88 -6.20 -16.30 11.95
C THR A 88 -7.06 -15.30 12.73
N GLY A 89 -8.35 -15.59 12.86
CA GLY A 89 -9.27 -14.74 13.63
C GLY A 89 -9.81 -13.53 12.87
N LEU A 90 -9.48 -13.35 11.59
CA LEU A 90 -10.10 -12.33 10.75
C LEU A 90 -11.55 -12.72 10.45
N THR A 91 -12.50 -11.80 10.71
CA THR A 91 -13.92 -11.94 10.41
C THR A 91 -14.38 -10.85 9.45
N LYS A 92 -15.58 -10.98 8.89
CA LYS A 92 -16.11 -10.00 7.95
C LYS A 92 -16.27 -8.60 8.55
N GLU A 93 -16.49 -8.51 9.86
CA GLU A 93 -16.60 -7.25 10.59
C GLU A 93 -15.28 -6.47 10.64
N CYS A 94 -14.16 -7.15 10.38
CA CYS A 94 -12.83 -6.52 10.26
C CYS A 94 -12.51 -6.02 8.86
N ILE A 95 -13.43 -6.21 7.88
CA ILE A 95 -13.18 -5.91 6.47
C ILE A 95 -14.11 -4.81 5.99
N GLY A 96 -13.54 -3.69 5.62
CA GLY A 96 -14.24 -2.58 4.95
C GLY A 96 -13.96 -2.59 3.44
N TYR A 97 -14.92 -2.12 2.65
CA TYR A 97 -14.71 -1.84 1.23
C TYR A 97 -14.35 -0.37 1.06
N GLU A 98 -13.28 -0.13 0.35
CA GLU A 98 -12.84 1.21 -0.03
C GLU A 98 -12.48 1.29 -1.52
N ASN A 99 -12.61 2.46 -2.09
CA ASN A 99 -12.25 2.68 -3.49
C ASN A 99 -10.74 2.92 -3.64
N GLY A 100 -9.97 1.86 -3.41
CA GLY A 100 -8.52 1.87 -3.42
C GLY A 100 -7.89 2.24 -2.07
N VAL A 101 -6.61 1.89 -1.91
CA VAL A 101 -5.88 2.04 -0.64
C VAL A 101 -5.81 3.49 -0.16
N LEU A 102 -5.61 4.45 -1.07
CA LEU A 102 -5.56 5.87 -0.69
C LEU A 102 -6.92 6.38 -0.17
N GLY A 103 -8.03 5.86 -0.71
CA GLY A 103 -9.37 6.10 -0.16
C GLY A 103 -9.46 5.58 1.27
N GLY A 104 -9.01 4.34 1.50
CA GLY A 104 -8.97 3.73 2.84
C GLY A 104 -8.10 4.50 3.83
N VAL A 105 -6.96 5.03 3.39
CA VAL A 105 -6.12 5.91 4.23
C VAL A 105 -6.90 7.16 4.67
N VAL A 106 -7.58 7.82 3.75
CA VAL A 106 -8.37 9.04 4.07
C VAL A 106 -9.54 8.71 4.98
N SER A 107 -10.27 7.62 4.71
CA SER A 107 -11.36 7.15 5.59
C SER A 107 -10.87 6.86 7.01
N ALA A 108 -9.73 6.20 7.15
CA ALA A 108 -9.11 5.95 8.45
C ALA A 108 -8.69 7.25 9.14
N MET A 109 -8.14 8.21 8.40
CA MET A 109 -7.78 9.53 8.94
C MET A 109 -8.99 10.27 9.51
N HIS A 110 -10.13 10.28 8.83
CA HIS A 110 -11.36 10.92 9.30
C HIS A 110 -11.90 10.30 10.60
N VAL A 111 -11.54 9.05 10.90
CA VAL A 111 -11.93 8.37 12.15
C VAL A 111 -10.91 8.58 13.27
N LEU A 112 -9.62 8.61 12.92
CA LEU A 112 -8.51 8.58 13.88
C LEU A 112 -7.94 9.95 14.22
N ALA A 113 -8.25 10.98 13.42
CA ALA A 113 -7.65 12.31 13.55
C ALA A 113 -8.69 13.41 13.41
N GLU A 114 -8.45 14.52 14.08
CA GLU A 114 -9.23 15.75 13.89
C GLU A 114 -8.89 16.43 12.55
N ASP A 115 -9.80 17.28 12.07
CA ASP A 115 -9.57 18.07 10.87
C ASP A 115 -8.30 18.92 11.00
N GLY A 116 -7.46 18.88 9.97
CA GLY A 116 -6.20 19.62 9.95
C GLY A 116 -5.07 18.99 10.78
N ALA A 117 -5.28 17.82 11.36
CA ALA A 117 -4.26 17.15 12.15
C ALA A 117 -2.95 16.91 11.38
N LYS A 118 -1.87 16.78 12.14
CA LYS A 118 -0.56 16.39 11.62
C LYS A 118 -0.44 14.87 11.57
N VAL A 119 0.19 14.36 10.51
CA VAL A 119 0.42 12.92 10.27
C VAL A 119 1.91 12.68 10.09
N LEU A 120 2.46 11.68 10.75
CA LEU A 120 3.87 11.29 10.55
C LEU A 120 4.01 10.35 9.37
N LEU A 121 4.93 10.69 8.47
CA LEU A 121 5.39 9.85 7.35
C LEU A 121 6.91 9.70 7.37
N HIS A 122 7.39 8.52 6.98
CA HIS A 122 8.81 8.36 6.67
C HIS A 122 9.13 8.94 5.29
N SER A 123 10.26 9.66 5.15
CA SER A 123 10.69 10.16 3.84
C SER A 123 12.02 9.55 3.39
N PRO A 124 12.20 9.27 2.06
CA PRO A 124 11.22 9.49 0.99
C PRO A 124 9.99 8.61 1.16
N THR A 125 8.84 9.10 0.67
CA THR A 125 7.54 8.41 0.79
C THR A 125 6.83 8.30 -0.57
N TYR A 126 5.81 7.47 -0.64
CA TYR A 126 4.95 7.38 -1.81
C TYR A 126 4.17 8.69 -2.00
N ILE A 127 4.26 9.24 -3.22
CA ILE A 127 3.64 10.53 -3.57
C ILE A 127 2.12 10.54 -3.37
N GLY A 128 1.48 9.36 -3.48
CA GLY A 128 0.05 9.22 -3.25
C GLY A 128 -0.37 9.58 -1.83
N PHE A 129 0.44 9.26 -0.82
CA PHE A 129 0.14 9.69 0.57
C PHE A 129 0.17 11.20 0.71
N THR A 130 1.18 11.85 0.11
CA THR A 130 1.27 13.30 0.12
C THR A 130 0.00 13.93 -0.48
N GLY A 131 -0.38 13.48 -1.68
CA GLY A 131 -1.57 14.00 -2.37
C GLY A 131 -2.86 13.76 -1.60
N CYS A 132 -3.13 12.53 -1.17
CA CYS A 132 -4.39 12.22 -0.50
C CYS A 132 -4.54 12.94 0.85
N LEU A 133 -3.46 13.08 1.62
CA LEU A 133 -3.49 13.78 2.90
C LEU A 133 -3.68 15.29 2.73
N THR A 134 -2.85 15.93 1.88
CA THR A 134 -2.91 17.37 1.70
C THR A 134 -4.22 17.84 1.06
N ASN A 135 -4.76 17.07 0.11
CA ASN A 135 -6.05 17.38 -0.52
C ASN A 135 -7.24 17.24 0.46
N ASN A 136 -7.06 16.51 1.56
CA ASN A 136 -8.05 16.40 2.62
C ASN A 136 -7.71 17.24 3.87
N GLY A 137 -6.80 18.21 3.74
CA GLY A 137 -6.52 19.21 4.75
C GLY A 137 -5.55 18.78 5.85
N TYR A 138 -4.98 17.58 5.79
CA TYR A 138 -4.00 17.12 6.77
C TYR A 138 -2.59 17.65 6.49
N SER A 139 -1.83 17.88 7.54
CA SER A 139 -0.45 18.35 7.48
C SER A 139 0.54 17.21 7.68
N ILE A 140 1.57 17.13 6.85
CA ILE A 140 2.55 16.03 6.91
C ILE A 140 3.79 16.48 7.66
N VAL A 141 4.22 15.65 8.61
CA VAL A 141 5.52 15.76 9.28
C VAL A 141 6.37 14.56 8.86
N HIS A 142 7.51 14.85 8.26
CA HIS A 142 8.41 13.80 7.78
C HIS A 142 9.42 13.39 8.85
N SER A 143 9.57 12.07 9.06
CA SER A 143 10.73 11.47 9.71
C SER A 143 11.63 10.85 8.63
N PRO A 144 12.77 11.48 8.29
CA PRO A 144 13.63 11.01 7.22
C PRO A 144 14.28 9.68 7.56
N LEU A 145 14.21 8.75 6.61
CA LEU A 145 15.01 7.53 6.67
C LEU A 145 16.50 7.87 6.52
N LYS A 146 17.34 7.11 7.18
CA LYS A 146 18.81 7.22 7.08
C LYS A 146 19.38 5.94 6.48
N LYS A 147 20.49 6.07 5.76
CA LYS A 147 21.24 4.90 5.31
C LYS A 147 22.24 4.51 6.39
N ASP A 148 22.28 3.22 6.70
CA ASP A 148 23.34 2.66 7.53
C ASP A 148 24.68 2.52 6.76
N GLU A 149 25.70 1.99 7.42
CA GLU A 149 27.04 1.81 6.84
C GLU A 149 27.05 0.87 5.61
N GLN A 150 26.04 -0.02 5.50
CA GLN A 150 25.86 -0.91 4.36
C GLN A 150 25.02 -0.27 3.25
N GLY A 151 24.55 0.96 3.44
CA GLY A 151 23.68 1.68 2.49
C GLY A 151 22.20 1.27 2.56
N ILE A 152 21.81 0.53 3.59
CA ILE A 152 20.42 0.08 3.80
C ILE A 152 19.63 1.22 4.47
N TRP A 153 18.46 1.51 3.95
CA TRP A 153 17.55 2.47 4.55
C TRP A 153 17.03 1.99 5.90
N ARG A 154 17.12 2.84 6.92
CA ARG A 154 16.69 2.59 8.30
C ARG A 154 15.80 3.71 8.82
N MET A 155 14.88 3.39 9.72
CA MET A 155 14.09 4.37 10.45
C MET A 155 14.95 5.05 11.53
N ASP A 156 14.71 6.34 11.74
CA ASP A 156 15.31 7.11 12.84
C ASP A 156 14.32 7.20 14.00
N TYR A 157 14.40 6.25 14.92
CA TYR A 157 13.45 6.12 16.04
C TYR A 157 13.48 7.31 17.00
N GLU A 158 14.65 7.93 17.20
CA GLU A 158 14.79 9.14 18.02
C GLU A 158 14.10 10.34 17.36
N ASP A 159 14.26 10.49 16.04
CA ASP A 159 13.58 11.53 15.27
C ASP A 159 12.06 11.30 15.24
N MET A 160 11.62 10.04 15.12
CA MET A 160 10.20 9.69 15.21
C MET A 160 9.61 10.14 16.55
N ASP A 161 10.19 9.70 17.66
CA ASP A 161 9.73 10.03 19.01
C ASP A 161 9.68 11.54 19.24
N LYS A 162 10.76 12.22 18.89
CA LYS A 162 10.83 13.68 18.97
C LYS A 162 9.72 14.38 18.20
N LYS A 163 9.49 13.98 16.95
CA LYS A 163 8.49 14.62 16.08
C LYS A 163 7.07 14.33 16.53
N LEU A 164 6.79 13.12 17.00
CA LEU A 164 5.50 12.78 17.56
C LEU A 164 5.16 13.69 18.75
N LYS A 165 6.11 13.85 19.69
CA LYS A 165 5.95 14.69 20.89
C LYS A 165 5.84 16.17 20.56
N GLU A 166 6.79 16.72 19.83
CA GLU A 166 6.86 18.16 19.52
C GLU A 166 5.67 18.65 18.70
N ASN A 167 5.13 17.79 17.83
CA ASN A 167 4.03 18.14 16.95
C ASN A 167 2.66 17.61 17.44
N LYS A 168 2.62 16.88 18.55
CA LYS A 168 1.40 16.24 19.08
C LYS A 168 0.71 15.40 18.04
N ILE A 169 1.47 14.49 17.40
CA ILE A 169 0.96 13.65 16.32
C ILE A 169 0.41 12.35 16.92
N HIS A 170 -0.84 12.02 16.58
CA HIS A 170 -1.53 10.82 17.04
C HIS A 170 -1.84 9.83 15.92
N VAL A 171 -1.42 10.10 14.68
CA VAL A 171 -1.58 9.17 13.56
C VAL A 171 -0.32 9.16 12.71
N ALA A 172 0.14 7.96 12.35
CA ALA A 172 1.24 7.73 11.43
C ALA A 172 0.85 6.77 10.31
N ILE A 173 1.43 6.92 9.12
CA ILE A 173 1.32 5.94 8.05
C ILE A 173 2.63 5.16 7.99
N PHE A 174 2.51 3.83 8.11
CA PHE A 174 3.60 2.89 8.06
C PHE A 174 3.48 2.02 6.80
N CYS A 175 4.42 2.16 5.88
CA CYS A 175 4.41 1.44 4.61
C CYS A 175 5.41 0.27 4.64
N SER A 176 4.94 -0.95 4.37
CA SER A 176 5.78 -2.16 4.30
C SER A 176 5.17 -3.19 3.33
N PRO A 177 5.82 -3.52 2.22
CA PRO A 177 7.10 -3.01 1.69
C PRO A 177 7.06 -1.50 1.42
N HIS A 178 8.16 -0.81 1.77
CA HIS A 178 8.22 0.66 1.73
C HIS A 178 8.52 1.20 0.34
N ASN A 179 7.62 1.98 -0.21
CA ASN A 179 7.78 2.71 -1.45
C ASN A 179 8.22 4.17 -1.16
N PRO A 180 9.32 4.69 -1.76
CA PRO A 180 10.06 4.16 -2.91
C PRO A 180 11.34 3.38 -2.58
N CYS A 181 11.70 3.18 -1.31
CA CYS A 181 12.98 2.61 -0.94
C CYS A 181 13.09 1.09 -1.16
N GLY A 182 11.99 0.40 -1.46
CA GLY A 182 11.96 -1.04 -1.67
C GLY A 182 12.31 -1.86 -0.42
N ARG A 183 12.11 -1.27 0.77
CA ARG A 183 12.41 -1.95 2.04
C ARG A 183 11.24 -2.80 2.49
N VAL A 184 11.49 -4.06 2.73
CA VAL A 184 10.70 -4.88 3.64
C VAL A 184 11.36 -4.77 5.01
N TRP A 185 10.64 -4.20 5.97
CA TRP A 185 11.20 -3.98 7.29
C TRP A 185 11.43 -5.29 8.01
N GLU A 186 12.57 -5.43 8.68
CA GLU A 186 12.87 -6.56 9.53
C GLU A 186 11.97 -6.52 10.80
N ARG A 187 11.73 -7.67 11.39
CA ARG A 187 10.85 -7.78 12.56
C ARG A 187 11.24 -6.81 13.68
N TRP A 188 12.52 -6.76 14.02
CA TRP A 188 13.01 -5.88 15.07
C TRP A 188 12.81 -4.39 14.75
N GLU A 189 12.85 -4.02 13.44
CA GLU A 189 12.58 -2.65 13.01
C GLU A 189 11.10 -2.29 13.24
N ILE A 190 10.20 -3.24 12.89
CA ILE A 190 8.76 -3.07 13.11
C ILE A 190 8.45 -2.99 14.60
N GLU A 191 8.99 -3.91 15.40
CA GLU A 191 8.78 -3.94 16.86
C GLU A 191 9.22 -2.61 17.50
N LYS A 192 10.39 -2.10 17.13
CA LYS A 192 10.90 -0.84 17.63
C LYS A 192 10.07 0.37 17.19
N ALA A 193 9.62 0.39 15.93
CA ALA A 193 8.73 1.45 15.45
C ALA A 193 7.39 1.44 16.19
N MET A 194 6.79 0.24 16.39
CA MET A 194 5.53 0.11 17.13
C MET A 194 5.67 0.49 18.60
N GLU A 195 6.83 0.27 19.22
CA GLU A 195 7.11 0.76 20.57
C GLU A 195 7.08 2.29 20.64
N VAL A 196 7.78 2.97 19.72
CA VAL A 196 7.75 4.44 19.64
C VAL A 196 6.35 4.97 19.42
N TYR A 197 5.56 4.39 18.52
CA TYR A 197 4.18 4.81 18.29
C TYR A 197 3.31 4.61 19.53
N ARG A 198 3.42 3.47 20.20
CA ARG A 198 2.68 3.17 21.42
C ARG A 198 3.01 4.13 22.56
N GLU A 199 4.29 4.47 22.75
CA GLU A 199 4.72 5.42 23.81
C GLU A 199 4.21 6.85 23.56
N ASN A 200 3.79 7.16 22.35
CA ASN A 200 3.24 8.46 21.97
C ASN A 200 1.73 8.46 21.70
N ASP A 201 0.99 7.43 22.12
CA ASP A 201 -0.44 7.26 21.84
C ASP A 201 -0.79 7.48 20.36
N CYS A 202 0.08 6.96 19.47
CA CYS A 202 -0.03 7.16 18.05
C CYS A 202 -0.65 5.94 17.36
N TYR A 203 -1.78 6.13 16.68
CA TYR A 203 -2.37 5.14 15.80
C TYR A 203 -1.54 4.94 14.55
N VAL A 204 -1.51 3.71 14.06
CA VAL A 204 -0.75 3.35 12.86
C VAL A 204 -1.68 2.85 11.78
N ILE A 205 -1.69 3.54 10.64
CA ILE A 205 -2.28 3.06 9.39
C ILE A 205 -1.19 2.30 8.64
N SER A 206 -1.32 0.97 8.53
CA SER A 206 -0.35 0.14 7.83
C SER A 206 -0.75 -0.03 6.37
N ASP A 207 0.07 0.48 5.46
CA ASP A 207 -0.05 0.21 4.03
C ASP A 207 0.83 -0.98 3.65
N GLU A 208 0.17 -2.08 3.28
CA GLU A 208 0.79 -3.35 2.92
C GLU A 208 0.45 -3.76 1.48
N ILE A 209 0.14 -2.87 0.60
CA ILE A 209 -0.31 -3.10 -0.78
C ILE A 209 0.67 -3.96 -1.59
N TRP A 210 1.95 -3.91 -1.28
CA TRP A 210 3.01 -4.67 -1.95
C TRP A 210 3.36 -6.00 -1.28
N SER A 211 2.70 -6.39 -0.19
CA SER A 211 3.07 -7.52 0.65
C SER A 211 3.11 -8.87 -0.09
N ASP A 212 2.31 -9.04 -1.14
CA ASP A 212 2.27 -10.26 -1.94
C ASP A 212 3.32 -10.32 -3.06
N LEU A 213 4.06 -9.22 -3.31
CA LEU A 213 5.07 -9.11 -4.38
C LEU A 213 6.50 -9.15 -3.81
N THR A 214 6.82 -10.21 -3.10
CA THR A 214 8.16 -10.47 -2.57
C THR A 214 8.89 -11.50 -3.41
N LEU A 215 10.18 -11.24 -3.70
CA LEU A 215 11.02 -12.13 -4.52
C LEU A 215 11.50 -13.36 -3.74
N GLU A 216 11.62 -13.22 -2.43
CA GLU A 216 11.97 -14.30 -1.49
C GLU A 216 10.96 -14.30 -0.34
N ALA A 217 10.81 -15.45 0.33
CA ALA A 217 9.97 -15.54 1.50
C ALA A 217 10.55 -14.66 2.63
N VAL A 218 9.95 -13.49 2.84
CA VAL A 218 10.29 -12.63 3.97
C VAL A 218 9.34 -12.90 5.12
N SER A 219 9.90 -13.08 6.30
CA SER A 219 9.17 -13.57 7.47
C SER A 219 8.10 -12.60 7.98
N TYR A 220 8.16 -11.31 7.64
CA TYR A 220 7.29 -10.28 8.23
C TYR A 220 6.91 -9.20 7.24
N THR A 221 5.86 -9.48 6.47
CA THR A 221 5.24 -8.50 5.57
C THR A 221 4.04 -7.81 6.22
N HIS A 222 3.50 -8.36 7.32
CA HIS A 222 2.29 -7.86 7.97
C HIS A 222 2.52 -7.54 9.46
N LEU A 223 1.99 -6.42 9.92
CA LEU A 223 2.03 -6.01 11.34
C LEU A 223 1.33 -7.01 12.26
N SER A 224 0.27 -7.66 11.78
CA SER A 224 -0.45 -8.70 12.53
C SER A 224 0.44 -9.89 12.90
N GLN A 225 1.41 -10.26 12.06
CA GLN A 225 2.37 -11.33 12.35
C GLN A 225 3.37 -10.93 13.45
N ALA A 226 3.74 -9.65 13.53
CA ALA A 226 4.60 -9.13 14.59
C ALA A 226 3.92 -9.22 15.97
N ARG A 227 2.60 -8.98 16.05
CA ARG A 227 1.81 -9.08 17.30
C ARG A 227 1.67 -10.49 17.82
N ALA A 228 1.49 -11.48 16.96
CA ALA A 228 1.28 -12.89 17.36
C ALA A 228 2.50 -13.49 18.10
N ALA A 229 3.68 -12.93 17.92
CA ALA A 229 4.90 -13.43 18.52
C ALA A 229 5.26 -12.77 19.86
N THR A 230 4.57 -11.70 20.26
CA THR A 230 4.78 -11.00 21.54
C THR A 230 3.80 -11.42 22.64
N SER A 231 2.82 -12.28 22.33
CA SER A 231 1.80 -12.79 23.27
C SER A 231 2.02 -14.25 23.71
N GLY A 232 3.24 -14.76 23.56
CA GLY A 232 3.67 -16.08 24.05
C GLY A 232 4.59 -16.00 25.27
#